data_94254abb3e58d05d910c0b9e132d8bcd
#
_entry.id   94254abb3e58d05d910c0b9e132d8bcd
#
_cell.length_a   1.000
_cell.length_b   1.000
_cell.length_c   1.000
_cell.angle_alpha   90.00
_cell.angle_beta   90.00
_cell.angle_gamma   90.00
#
_symmetry.space_group_name_H-M   'P 1'
#
loop_
_entity.id
_entity.type
_entity.pdbx_description
1 polymer ?
#
loop_
_entity_poly.entity_id
_entity_poly.type
_entity_poly.pdbx_seq_one_letter_code
_entity_poly.pdbx_strand_id
1 'polypeptide(L)'
;MNHGKARALSDQMMIFYRLYNEKVLRKFGELHRDVVPPAQYLLLGIIAEAGRITAGELSERALMQKQQVTKALNQLEDKGMIVRLRLPDNRRQVWLECTPQALELQRAVTRETQSRLSSVFDQLEEQDMDDYLSAMQTVNRILEKFPAGGKNREG
;
A
#
# COMPACT_ATOMS: atom_id res chain seq x y z
N MET A 1 26.84 3.38 -18.92
CA MET A 1 25.69 3.91 -18.17
C MET A 1 24.46 3.86 -19.06
N ASN A 2 23.32 3.36 -18.53
CA ASN A 2 22.18 2.92 -19.34
C ASN A 2 21.08 4.01 -19.45
N HIS A 3 21.47 5.28 -19.71
CA HIS A 3 20.54 6.42 -19.74
C HIS A 3 19.37 6.24 -20.73
N GLY A 4 19.61 5.60 -21.88
CA GLY A 4 18.56 5.36 -22.89
C GLY A 4 17.48 4.39 -22.38
N LYS A 5 17.87 3.30 -21.70
CA LYS A 5 16.92 2.34 -21.14
C LYS A 5 16.16 2.92 -19.95
N ALA A 6 16.81 3.71 -19.11
CA ALA A 6 16.14 4.36 -17.97
C ALA A 6 15.07 5.35 -18.45
N ARG A 7 15.36 6.13 -19.50
CA ARG A 7 14.38 7.03 -20.11
C ARG A 7 13.22 6.28 -20.74
N ALA A 8 13.49 5.25 -21.52
CA ALA A 8 12.44 4.41 -22.11
C ALA A 8 11.55 3.76 -21.04
N LEU A 9 12.14 3.30 -19.92
CA LEU A 9 11.38 2.77 -18.80
C LEU A 9 10.48 3.83 -18.16
N SER A 10 10.99 5.06 -17.97
CA SER A 10 10.19 6.17 -17.43
C SER A 10 8.99 6.48 -18.33
N ASP A 11 9.21 6.52 -19.66
CA ASP A 11 8.14 6.76 -20.64
C ASP A 11 7.07 5.65 -20.56
N GLN A 12 7.48 4.38 -20.47
CA GLN A 12 6.55 3.24 -20.30
C GLN A 12 5.79 3.28 -18.97
N MET A 13 6.45 3.69 -17.88
CA MET A 13 5.77 3.87 -16.60
C MET A 13 4.69 4.94 -16.64
N MET A 14 4.93 6.07 -17.34
CA MET A 14 3.91 7.11 -17.49
C MET A 14 2.72 6.63 -18.33
N ILE A 15 2.97 5.86 -19.39
CA ILE A 15 1.90 5.22 -20.18
C ILE A 15 1.11 4.23 -19.33
N PHE A 16 1.81 3.35 -18.62
CA PHE A 16 1.18 2.37 -17.74
C PHE A 16 0.31 3.05 -16.68
N TYR A 17 0.84 4.06 -15.99
CA TYR A 17 0.09 4.80 -14.95
C TYR A 17 -1.21 5.39 -15.52
N ARG A 18 -1.16 6.03 -16.69
CA ARG A 18 -2.35 6.59 -17.34
C ARG A 18 -3.36 5.52 -17.70
N LEU A 19 -2.93 4.44 -18.37
CA LEU A 19 -3.81 3.35 -18.79
C LEU A 19 -4.40 2.61 -17.59
N TYR A 20 -3.60 2.33 -16.57
CA TYR A 20 -4.05 1.67 -15.36
C TYR A 20 -5.12 2.50 -14.62
N ASN A 21 -4.90 3.81 -14.47
CA ASN A 21 -5.91 4.68 -13.88
C ASN A 21 -7.20 4.71 -14.71
N GLU A 22 -7.09 4.84 -16.04
CA GLU A 22 -8.25 4.94 -16.93
C GLU A 22 -9.04 3.62 -17.03
N LYS A 23 -8.36 2.50 -17.22
CA LYS A 23 -8.99 1.22 -17.54
C LYS A 23 -9.30 0.37 -16.31
N VAL A 24 -8.49 0.49 -15.27
CA VAL A 24 -8.58 -0.33 -14.07
C VAL A 24 -9.13 0.48 -12.89
N LEU A 25 -8.42 1.51 -12.42
CA LEU A 25 -8.78 2.21 -11.20
C LEU A 25 -10.11 2.97 -11.26
N ARG A 26 -10.50 3.52 -12.42
CA ARG A 26 -11.81 4.18 -12.54
C ARG A 26 -12.99 3.25 -12.25
N LYS A 27 -12.81 1.95 -12.49
CA LYS A 27 -13.83 0.94 -12.15
C LYS A 27 -13.88 0.62 -10.64
N PHE A 28 -12.86 1.05 -9.90
CA PHE A 28 -12.78 0.89 -8.43
C PHE A 28 -13.25 2.12 -7.65
N GLY A 29 -13.52 3.23 -8.31
CA GLY A 29 -13.79 4.50 -7.65
C GLY A 29 -14.93 4.39 -6.64
N GLU A 30 -14.60 4.33 -5.35
CA GLU A 30 -15.44 4.50 -4.16
C GLU A 30 -15.48 3.36 -3.15
N LEU A 31 -14.63 2.33 -3.31
CA LEU A 31 -14.75 1.08 -2.55
C LEU A 31 -14.66 1.20 -1.01
N HIS A 32 -14.02 2.24 -0.47
CA HIS A 32 -13.65 2.24 0.96
C HIS A 32 -13.82 3.58 1.67
N ARG A 33 -14.45 4.56 1.02
CA ARG A 33 -14.57 5.92 1.60
C ARG A 33 -15.45 5.96 2.84
N ASP A 34 -16.41 5.02 2.96
CA ASP A 34 -17.43 5.09 4.00
C ASP A 34 -16.99 4.52 5.35
N VAL A 35 -15.98 3.65 5.39
CA VAL A 35 -15.53 3.01 6.63
C VAL A 35 -14.26 3.65 7.18
N VAL A 36 -13.23 3.78 6.35
CA VAL A 36 -11.93 4.35 6.72
C VAL A 36 -11.37 5.18 5.57
N PRO A 37 -10.92 6.43 5.82
CA PRO A 37 -10.27 7.24 4.80
C PRO A 37 -9.06 6.53 4.16
N PRO A 38 -8.75 6.76 2.87
CA PRO A 38 -7.66 6.07 2.17
C PRO A 38 -6.31 6.13 2.87
N ALA A 39 -5.97 7.29 3.46
CA ALA A 39 -4.72 7.45 4.21
C ALA A 39 -4.69 6.56 5.48
N GLN A 40 -5.81 6.43 6.19
CA GLN A 40 -5.91 5.54 7.36
C GLN A 40 -5.84 4.07 6.94
N TYR A 41 -6.47 3.71 5.82
CA TYR A 41 -6.41 2.36 5.29
C TYR A 41 -4.98 1.96 4.89
N LEU A 42 -4.23 2.87 4.25
CA LEU A 42 -2.81 2.67 3.94
C LEU A 42 -1.99 2.39 5.21
N LEU A 43 -2.19 3.21 6.27
CA LEU A 43 -1.47 3.02 7.54
C LEU A 43 -1.82 1.68 8.19
N LEU A 44 -3.09 1.28 8.20
CA LEU A 44 -3.50 -0.05 8.69
C LEU A 44 -2.83 -1.18 7.92
N GLY A 45 -2.69 -1.05 6.60
CA GLY A 45 -2.01 -2.04 5.75
C GLY A 45 -0.55 -2.21 6.16
N ILE A 46 0.17 -1.10 6.34
CA ILE A 46 1.58 -1.14 6.75
C ILE A 46 1.74 -1.74 8.17
N ILE A 47 0.84 -1.39 9.11
CA ILE A 47 0.87 -1.92 10.47
C ILE A 47 0.57 -3.43 10.46
N ALA A 48 -0.43 -3.87 9.70
CA ALA A 48 -0.81 -5.27 9.59
C ALA A 48 0.32 -6.13 8.98
N GLU A 49 0.98 -5.63 7.94
CA GLU A 49 2.12 -6.30 7.31
C GLU A 49 3.33 -6.42 8.25
N ALA A 50 3.62 -5.35 9.00
CA ALA A 50 4.73 -5.34 9.95
C ALA A 50 4.43 -6.17 11.21
N GLY A 51 3.16 -6.47 11.50
CA GLY A 51 2.69 -7.02 12.76
C GLY A 51 2.79 -5.99 13.90
N ARG A 52 3.96 -5.38 14.06
CA ARG A 52 4.27 -4.35 15.05
C ARG A 52 5.23 -3.32 14.48
N ILE A 53 4.94 -2.02 14.65
CA ILE A 53 5.73 -0.93 14.10
C ILE A 53 5.66 0.31 14.98
N THR A 54 6.68 1.16 14.95
CA THR A 54 6.64 2.47 15.62
C THR A 54 6.02 3.55 14.72
N ALA A 55 5.55 4.63 15.32
CA ALA A 55 5.01 5.77 14.55
C ALA A 55 6.05 6.43 13.65
N GLY A 56 7.34 6.40 14.05
CA GLY A 56 8.45 6.91 13.23
C GLY A 56 8.65 6.08 11.97
N GLU A 57 8.82 4.77 12.13
CA GLU A 57 8.97 3.82 11.01
C GLU A 57 7.75 3.83 10.10
N LEU A 58 6.55 3.92 10.68
CA LEU A 58 5.30 4.02 9.91
C LEU A 58 5.27 5.28 9.04
N SER A 59 5.70 6.43 9.59
CA SER A 59 5.79 7.70 8.85
C SER A 59 6.76 7.61 7.67
N GLU A 60 7.91 6.96 7.88
CA GLU A 60 8.90 6.72 6.81
C GLU A 60 8.36 5.79 5.72
N ARG A 61 7.75 4.67 6.10
CA ARG A 61 7.17 3.70 5.15
C ARG A 61 5.99 4.25 4.37
N ALA A 62 5.13 5.03 5.02
CA ALA A 62 3.97 5.65 4.39
C ALA A 62 4.30 6.90 3.56
N LEU A 63 5.54 7.41 3.63
CA LEU A 63 5.95 8.68 3.02
C LEU A 63 5.04 9.85 3.43
N MET A 64 4.59 9.85 4.68
CA MET A 64 3.69 10.85 5.24
C MET A 64 4.38 11.67 6.32
N GLN A 65 3.96 12.92 6.47
CA GLN A 65 4.48 13.78 7.55
C GLN A 65 4.05 13.25 8.92
N LYS A 66 4.94 13.34 9.92
CA LYS A 66 4.68 12.84 11.30
C LYS A 66 3.37 13.36 11.90
N GLN A 67 3.03 14.63 11.65
CA GLN A 67 1.79 15.21 12.14
C GLN A 67 0.54 14.56 11.53
N GLN A 68 0.58 14.26 10.23
CA GLN A 68 -0.51 13.58 9.54
C GLN A 68 -0.68 12.15 10.05
N VAL A 69 0.44 11.43 10.24
CA VAL A 69 0.43 10.08 10.81
C VAL A 69 -0.14 10.11 12.23
N THR A 70 0.33 11.02 13.09
CA THR A 70 -0.17 11.15 14.47
C THR A 70 -1.68 11.39 14.52
N LYS A 71 -2.20 12.30 13.68
CA LYS A 71 -3.63 12.57 13.58
C LYS A 71 -4.41 11.33 13.14
N ALA A 72 -3.94 10.65 12.12
CA ALA A 72 -4.58 9.44 11.61
C ALA A 72 -4.55 8.30 12.64
N LEU A 73 -3.44 8.12 13.36
CA LEU A 73 -3.31 7.12 14.42
C LEU A 73 -4.27 7.36 15.57
N ASN A 74 -4.46 8.61 16.00
CA ASN A 74 -5.44 8.95 17.04
C ASN A 74 -6.86 8.54 16.60
N GLN A 75 -7.22 8.89 15.36
CA GLN A 75 -8.53 8.51 14.81
C GLN A 75 -8.72 7.00 14.67
N LEU A 76 -7.66 6.26 14.32
CA LEU A 76 -7.70 4.80 14.24
C LEU A 76 -7.81 4.15 15.61
N GLU A 77 -7.14 4.70 16.61
CA GLU A 77 -7.26 4.25 18.01
C GLU A 77 -8.65 4.51 18.57
N ASP A 78 -9.21 5.72 18.34
CA ASP A 78 -10.57 6.08 18.73
C ASP A 78 -11.63 5.15 18.11
N LYS A 79 -11.37 4.65 16.89
CA LYS A 79 -12.22 3.65 16.22
C LYS A 79 -11.96 2.22 16.67
N GLY A 80 -11.03 1.97 17.58
CA GLY A 80 -10.64 0.64 18.01
C GLY A 80 -9.93 -0.20 16.95
N MET A 81 -9.31 0.43 15.95
CA MET A 81 -8.62 -0.26 14.85
C MET A 81 -7.15 -0.57 15.17
N ILE A 82 -6.54 0.20 16.06
CA ILE A 82 -5.16 -0.02 16.51
C ILE A 82 -5.08 0.07 18.03
N VAL A 83 -4.02 -0.51 18.57
CA VAL A 83 -3.61 -0.35 19.97
C VAL A 83 -2.18 0.15 20.05
N ARG A 84 -1.91 0.97 21.07
CA ARG A 84 -0.56 1.42 21.42
C ARG A 84 -0.03 0.61 22.59
N LEU A 85 1.11 -0.03 22.39
CA LEU A 85 1.73 -0.91 23.37
C LEU A 85 3.09 -0.35 23.83
N ARG A 86 3.37 -0.46 25.12
CA ARG A 86 4.68 -0.21 25.70
C ARG A 86 5.23 -1.51 26.23
N LEU A 87 6.34 -1.96 25.67
CA LEU A 87 6.94 -3.21 26.11
C LEU A 87 7.70 -3.01 27.42
N PRO A 88 7.71 -4.03 28.30
CA PRO A 88 8.42 -3.96 29.59
C PRO A 88 9.89 -3.59 29.44
N ASP A 89 10.54 -4.12 28.43
CA ASP A 89 11.98 -3.96 28.16
C ASP A 89 12.36 -2.62 27.54
N ASN A 90 11.38 -1.91 26.95
CA ASN A 90 11.59 -0.59 26.34
C ASN A 90 10.35 0.30 26.48
N ARG A 91 10.13 0.83 27.68
CA ARG A 91 8.97 1.70 27.97
C ARG A 91 9.00 3.06 27.27
N ARG A 92 10.16 3.45 26.69
CA ARG A 92 10.27 4.71 25.94
C ARG A 92 9.70 4.61 24.54
N GLN A 93 9.61 3.41 24.01
CA GLN A 93 9.13 3.17 22.66
C GLN A 93 7.66 2.74 22.69
N VAL A 94 6.84 3.41 21.86
CA VAL A 94 5.44 3.06 21.67
C VAL A 94 5.31 2.30 20.36
N TRP A 95 4.78 1.09 20.48
CA TRP A 95 4.49 0.20 19.37
C TRP A 95 3.02 0.27 18.98
N LEU A 96 2.74 0.10 17.71
CA LEU A 96 1.42 0.08 17.12
C LEU A 96 1.14 -1.33 16.60
N GLU A 97 -0.05 -1.83 16.91
CA GLU A 97 -0.57 -3.09 16.37
C GLU A 97 -2.00 -2.90 15.91
N CYS A 98 -2.39 -3.64 14.85
CA CYS A 98 -3.78 -3.73 14.45
C CYS A 98 -4.57 -4.57 15.43
N THR A 99 -5.80 -4.15 15.72
CA THR A 99 -6.77 -4.98 16.45
C THR A 99 -7.30 -6.10 15.54
N PRO A 100 -7.90 -7.17 16.11
CA PRO A 100 -8.58 -8.19 15.33
C PRO A 100 -9.65 -7.60 14.37
N GLN A 101 -10.37 -6.57 14.82
CA GLN A 101 -11.36 -5.85 14.01
C GLN A 101 -10.71 -5.20 12.78
N ALA A 102 -9.55 -4.55 12.94
CA ALA A 102 -8.83 -3.94 11.82
C ALA A 102 -8.31 -4.98 10.82
N LEU A 103 -7.80 -6.10 11.32
CA LEU A 103 -7.33 -7.20 10.47
C LEU A 103 -8.49 -7.83 9.68
N GLU A 104 -9.66 -7.97 10.27
CA GLU A 104 -10.84 -8.49 9.56
C GLU A 104 -11.33 -7.50 8.50
N LEU A 105 -11.37 -6.20 8.81
CA LEU A 105 -11.68 -5.16 7.84
C LEU A 105 -10.70 -5.22 6.65
N GLN A 106 -9.41 -5.34 6.91
CA GLN A 106 -8.39 -5.43 5.86
C GLN A 106 -8.60 -6.66 4.97
N ARG A 107 -8.90 -7.83 5.56
CA ARG A 107 -9.20 -9.04 4.80
C ARG A 107 -10.44 -8.88 3.93
N ALA A 108 -11.49 -8.28 4.47
CA ALA A 108 -12.74 -8.04 3.73
C ALA A 108 -12.49 -7.11 2.53
N VAL A 109 -11.79 -6.01 2.75
CA VAL A 109 -11.40 -5.05 1.71
C VAL A 109 -10.52 -5.69 0.64
N THR A 110 -9.53 -6.50 1.04
CA THR A 110 -8.67 -7.21 0.10
C THR A 110 -9.48 -8.18 -0.77
N ARG A 111 -10.36 -8.99 -0.16
CA ARG A 111 -11.23 -9.94 -0.91
C ARG A 111 -12.11 -9.21 -1.92
N GLU A 112 -12.73 -8.10 -1.50
CA GLU A 112 -13.58 -7.32 -2.40
C GLU A 112 -12.79 -6.68 -3.54
N THR A 113 -11.62 -6.12 -3.24
CA THR A 113 -10.71 -5.55 -4.24
C THR A 113 -10.28 -6.62 -5.25
N GLN A 114 -9.88 -7.81 -4.78
CA GLN A 114 -9.52 -8.92 -5.65
C GLN A 114 -10.67 -9.37 -6.53
N SER A 115 -11.88 -9.51 -5.98
CA SER A 115 -13.07 -9.89 -6.74
C SER A 115 -13.38 -8.91 -7.86
N ARG A 116 -13.29 -7.61 -7.58
CA ARG A 116 -13.53 -6.56 -8.59
C ARG A 116 -12.42 -6.49 -9.63
N LEU A 117 -11.16 -6.67 -9.22
CA LEU A 117 -10.02 -6.76 -10.16
C LEU A 117 -10.21 -7.95 -11.10
N SER A 118 -10.55 -9.13 -10.57
CA SER A 118 -10.84 -10.30 -11.39
C SER A 118 -11.87 -9.99 -12.46
N SER A 119 -13.00 -9.36 -12.12
CA SER A 119 -14.04 -9.03 -13.09
C SER A 119 -13.58 -8.06 -14.20
N VAL A 120 -12.55 -7.24 -13.95
CA VAL A 120 -11.95 -6.41 -15.01
C VAL A 120 -11.12 -7.27 -15.96
N PHE A 121 -10.35 -8.20 -15.40
CA PHE A 121 -9.47 -9.08 -16.17
C PHE A 121 -10.22 -10.20 -16.90
N ASP A 122 -11.38 -10.64 -16.41
CA ASP A 122 -12.25 -11.63 -17.10
C ASP A 122 -12.68 -11.18 -18.52
N GLN A 123 -12.45 -9.91 -18.86
CA GLN A 123 -12.71 -9.37 -20.21
C GLN A 123 -11.53 -9.56 -21.18
N LEU A 124 -10.39 -10.02 -20.70
CA LEU A 124 -9.21 -10.31 -21.52
C LEU A 124 -9.32 -11.68 -22.17
N GLU A 125 -8.71 -11.82 -23.34
CA GLU A 125 -8.47 -13.13 -23.91
C GLU A 125 -7.43 -13.88 -23.06
N GLU A 126 -7.49 -15.23 -23.08
CA GLU A 126 -6.65 -16.08 -22.23
C GLU A 126 -5.15 -15.79 -22.44
N GLN A 127 -4.73 -15.59 -23.69
CA GLN A 127 -3.34 -15.27 -24.01
C GLN A 127 -2.90 -13.92 -23.43
N ASP A 128 -3.75 -12.90 -23.50
CA ASP A 128 -3.47 -11.57 -22.93
C ASP A 128 -3.40 -11.62 -21.41
N MET A 129 -4.22 -12.47 -20.79
CA MET A 129 -4.22 -12.68 -19.34
C MET A 129 -2.91 -13.33 -18.89
N ASP A 130 -2.44 -14.35 -19.58
CA ASP A 130 -1.17 -15.03 -19.30
C ASP A 130 0.02 -14.08 -19.47
N ASP A 131 0.03 -13.31 -20.56
CA ASP A 131 1.09 -12.34 -20.84
C ASP A 131 1.11 -11.22 -19.78
N TYR A 132 -0.07 -10.72 -19.39
CA TYR A 132 -0.19 -9.69 -18.36
C TYR A 132 0.27 -10.22 -17.00
N LEU A 133 -0.14 -11.43 -16.62
CA LEU A 133 0.27 -12.07 -15.36
C LEU A 133 1.79 -12.26 -15.30
N SER A 134 2.39 -12.80 -16.36
CA SER A 134 3.84 -12.97 -16.47
C SER A 134 4.61 -11.65 -16.37
N ALA A 135 4.12 -10.61 -17.05
CA ALA A 135 4.70 -9.28 -17.00
C ALA A 135 4.63 -8.70 -15.57
N MET A 136 3.47 -8.80 -14.90
CA MET A 136 3.29 -8.31 -13.53
C MET A 136 4.17 -9.03 -12.52
N GLN A 137 4.30 -10.36 -12.62
CA GLN A 137 5.22 -11.13 -11.78
C GLN A 137 6.67 -10.67 -11.95
N THR A 138 7.07 -10.39 -13.19
CA THR A 138 8.42 -9.88 -13.48
C THR A 138 8.64 -8.48 -12.91
N VAL A 139 7.67 -7.58 -13.07
CA VAL A 139 7.72 -6.22 -12.50
C VAL A 139 7.81 -6.28 -10.98
N ASN A 140 6.95 -7.05 -10.31
CA ASN A 140 6.94 -7.19 -8.85
C ASN A 140 8.29 -7.70 -8.32
N ARG A 141 8.84 -8.75 -8.91
CA ARG A 141 10.16 -9.31 -8.56
C ARG A 141 11.30 -8.30 -8.72
N ILE A 142 11.18 -7.37 -9.68
CA ILE A 142 12.17 -6.30 -9.87
C ILE A 142 11.98 -5.21 -8.82
N LEU A 143 10.75 -4.81 -8.54
CA LEU A 143 10.44 -3.78 -7.55
C LEU A 143 10.85 -4.18 -6.13
N GLU A 144 10.75 -5.46 -5.77
CA GLU A 144 11.22 -5.99 -4.49
C GLU A 144 12.73 -5.75 -4.23
N LYS A 145 13.50 -5.53 -5.31
CA LYS A 145 14.95 -5.22 -5.20
C LYS A 145 15.23 -3.76 -4.89
N PHE A 146 14.23 -2.88 -5.01
CA PHE A 146 14.43 -1.49 -4.62
C PHE A 146 14.50 -1.38 -3.10
N PRO A 147 15.40 -0.55 -2.56
CA PRO A 147 15.44 -0.31 -1.12
C PRO A 147 14.12 0.31 -0.66
N ALA A 148 13.55 -0.24 0.42
CA ALA A 148 12.38 0.35 1.05
C ALA A 148 12.70 1.78 1.50
N GLY A 149 11.97 2.77 1.00
CA GLY A 149 12.07 4.17 1.43
C GLY A 149 13.44 4.79 1.14
N GLY A 150 13.67 5.21 -0.12
CA GLY A 150 14.88 5.94 -0.46
C GLY A 150 14.99 7.23 0.36
N LYS A 151 15.96 7.31 1.29
CA LYS A 151 16.53 8.61 1.62
C LYS A 151 17.09 9.17 0.33
N ASN A 152 16.48 10.23 -0.19
CA ASN A 152 17.17 11.07 -1.16
C ASN A 152 18.52 11.44 -0.52
N ARG A 153 19.59 10.83 -1.00
CA ARG A 153 20.92 11.37 -0.80
C ARG A 153 20.95 12.63 -1.66
N GLU A 154 20.56 13.75 -1.07
CA GLU A 154 21.01 15.04 -1.53
C GLU A 154 22.53 15.04 -1.34
N GLY A 155 23.25 15.00 -2.44
CA GLY A 155 24.65 15.27 -2.58
C GLY A 155 24.81 16.46 -3.50
#